data_beefa7577953d1ac3ccbefafda67ec3d
#
_entry.id   beefa7577953d1ac3ccbefafda67ec3d
#
_cell.length_a   1.000
_cell.length_b   1.000
_cell.length_c   1.000
_cell.angle_alpha   90.00
_cell.angle_beta   90.00
_cell.angle_gamma   90.00
#
_symmetry.space_group_name_H-M   'P 1'
#
loop_
_entity.id
_entity.type
_entity.pdbx_description
1 polymer ?
#
loop_
_entity_poly.entity_id
_entity_poly.type
_entity_poly.pdbx_seq_one_letter_code
_entity_poly.pdbx_strand_id
1 'polypeptide(L)'
;MDANQQTRANPFGMDADCRNCPKLCETRQQIVHGYGDVGADFLFVGEMPGEGPDRTGVPFTGDERGEALQHVLGLLGLNNSLPTDDEPELENAFLTYLTRCRHPERPPTDEEVGNCDPFLTAEVRMINPEIIVPVGQRPLTTIATEYTTTPAEEFDVSEDHATTVRGRGFEIVPMADPLQQTDAEREAFVEHFLALMDRDYRQTKGRRGR
;
A
#
# COMPACT_ATOMS: atom_id res chain seq x y z
N MET A 1 -0.55 -11.92 -12.19
CA MET A 1 0.67 -11.23 -12.76
C MET A 1 0.46 -11.03 -14.24
N ASP A 2 0.71 -9.82 -14.74
CA ASP A 2 0.67 -9.56 -16.19
C ASP A 2 1.71 -10.46 -16.90
N ALA A 3 1.34 -11.04 -18.06
CA ALA A 3 2.21 -11.95 -18.82
C ALA A 3 3.56 -11.32 -19.23
N ASN A 4 3.67 -9.99 -19.23
CA ASN A 4 4.87 -9.24 -19.56
C ASN A 4 5.69 -8.80 -18.34
N GLN A 5 5.21 -9.01 -17.12
CA GLN A 5 5.93 -8.64 -15.91
C GLN A 5 7.08 -9.61 -15.63
N GLN A 6 8.32 -9.08 -15.55
CA GLN A 6 9.53 -9.88 -15.32
C GLN A 6 9.87 -10.06 -13.85
N THR A 7 9.50 -9.11 -13.00
CA THR A 7 9.78 -9.12 -11.56
C THR A 7 8.62 -8.49 -10.79
N ARG A 8 8.41 -8.94 -9.56
CA ARG A 8 7.47 -8.31 -8.62
C ARG A 8 8.10 -7.17 -7.84
N ALA A 9 9.41 -7.25 -7.55
CA ALA A 9 10.15 -6.21 -6.84
C ALA A 9 10.54 -5.10 -7.80
N ASN A 10 10.25 -3.84 -7.44
CA ASN A 10 10.53 -2.66 -8.28
C ASN A 10 10.19 -2.87 -9.76
N PRO A 11 8.98 -3.33 -10.10
CA PRO A 11 8.67 -3.77 -11.47
C PRO A 11 8.68 -2.64 -12.49
N PHE A 12 8.65 -1.39 -12.03
CA PHE A 12 8.70 -0.19 -12.86
C PHE A 12 10.10 0.39 -13.04
N GLY A 13 11.13 -0.24 -12.47
CA GLY A 13 12.52 0.22 -12.59
C GLY A 13 12.75 1.59 -11.96
N MET A 14 12.12 1.87 -10.81
CA MET A 14 12.36 3.10 -10.06
C MET A 14 13.82 3.21 -9.61
N ASP A 15 14.29 4.45 -9.40
CA ASP A 15 15.67 4.76 -9.02
C ASP A 15 16.12 4.02 -7.75
N ALA A 16 16.97 3.00 -7.92
CA ALA A 16 17.52 2.19 -6.84
C ALA A 16 18.67 2.88 -6.09
N ASP A 17 19.15 4.03 -6.59
CA ASP A 17 20.26 4.81 -6.00
C ASP A 17 19.81 6.18 -5.48
N CYS A 18 18.49 6.39 -5.30
CA CYS A 18 17.91 7.66 -4.85
C CYS A 18 18.61 8.20 -3.60
N ARG A 19 18.97 9.50 -3.60
CA ARG A 19 19.66 10.20 -2.50
C ARG A 19 18.97 11.50 -2.07
N ASN A 20 17.66 11.63 -2.33
CA ASN A 20 16.91 12.86 -2.07
C ASN A 20 16.78 13.20 -0.58
N CYS A 21 16.91 12.20 0.32
CA CYS A 21 16.75 12.36 1.77
C CYS A 21 18.02 11.94 2.50
N PRO A 22 19.00 12.86 2.73
CA PRO A 22 20.32 12.50 3.30
C PRO A 22 20.24 11.68 4.59
N LYS A 23 19.35 12.10 5.54
CA LYS A 23 19.19 11.40 6.82
C LYS A 23 18.65 9.98 6.67
N LEU A 24 17.76 9.74 5.72
CA LEU A 24 17.25 8.39 5.42
C LEU A 24 18.32 7.54 4.68
N CYS A 25 19.15 8.18 3.86
CA CYS A 25 20.27 7.49 3.20
C CYS A 25 21.33 6.97 4.19
N GLU A 26 21.49 7.67 5.32
CA GLU A 26 22.44 7.27 6.38
C GLU A 26 21.92 6.09 7.23
N THR A 27 20.61 5.90 7.30
CA THR A 27 19.98 4.95 8.23
C THR A 27 19.38 3.73 7.57
N ARG A 28 18.90 3.83 6.33
CA ARG A 28 18.31 2.71 5.60
C ARG A 28 19.34 1.64 5.26
N GLN A 29 18.91 0.38 5.21
CA GLN A 29 19.71 -0.71 4.62
C GLN A 29 19.52 -0.73 3.10
N GLN A 30 18.30 -0.52 2.63
CA GLN A 30 18.01 -0.44 1.21
C GLN A 30 16.78 0.44 0.91
N ILE A 31 16.53 0.70 -0.37
CA ILE A 31 15.33 1.39 -0.84
C ILE A 31 14.24 0.35 -1.08
N VAL A 32 13.12 0.49 -0.38
CA VAL A 32 11.97 -0.43 -0.47
C VAL A 32 10.98 0.13 -1.49
N HIS A 33 11.17 -0.23 -2.77
CA HIS A 33 10.23 0.13 -3.82
C HIS A 33 8.96 -0.74 -3.77
N GLY A 34 7.96 -0.36 -4.57
CA GLY A 34 6.72 -1.12 -4.65
C GLY A 34 6.93 -2.56 -5.15
N TYR A 35 6.02 -3.44 -4.75
CA TYR A 35 6.07 -4.88 -4.99
C TYR A 35 4.69 -5.43 -5.31
N GLY A 36 4.59 -6.32 -6.28
CA GLY A 36 3.36 -7.06 -6.57
C GLY A 36 2.99 -7.12 -8.05
N ASP A 37 1.70 -7.21 -8.34
CA ASP A 37 1.16 -7.30 -9.69
C ASP A 37 0.98 -5.89 -10.30
N VAL A 38 1.65 -5.61 -11.41
CA VAL A 38 1.53 -4.31 -12.13
C VAL A 38 0.16 -4.08 -12.74
N GLY A 39 -0.64 -5.13 -12.89
CA GLY A 39 -2.03 -5.05 -13.35
C GLY A 39 -3.05 -5.08 -12.22
N ALA A 40 -2.62 -4.88 -10.96
CA ALA A 40 -3.47 -4.97 -9.79
C ALA A 40 -4.63 -3.97 -9.81
N ASP A 41 -5.80 -4.43 -9.39
CA ASP A 41 -6.94 -3.56 -9.09
C ASP A 41 -6.80 -2.93 -7.68
N PHE A 42 -5.98 -3.53 -6.78
CA PHE A 42 -5.83 -3.12 -5.38
C PHE A 42 -4.41 -2.65 -5.06
N LEU A 43 -4.28 -1.40 -4.61
CA LEU A 43 -3.02 -0.78 -4.21
C LEU A 43 -3.02 -0.50 -2.70
N PHE A 44 -2.16 -1.18 -1.94
CA PHE A 44 -1.98 -0.97 -0.50
C PHE A 44 -0.81 0.00 -0.26
N VAL A 45 -1.07 1.07 0.50
CA VAL A 45 -0.10 2.15 0.75
C VAL A 45 0.13 2.30 2.24
N GLY A 46 1.33 1.94 2.72
CA GLY A 46 1.76 2.21 4.10
C GLY A 46 2.52 3.53 4.24
N GLU A 47 2.91 3.86 5.47
CA GLU A 47 3.63 5.11 5.74
C GLU A 47 5.09 5.04 5.34
N MET A 48 5.83 4.08 5.90
CA MET A 48 7.26 3.86 5.66
C MET A 48 7.64 2.41 5.92
N PRO A 49 8.76 1.93 5.37
CA PRO A 49 9.29 0.61 5.70
C PRO A 49 9.55 0.45 7.20
N GLY A 50 9.19 -0.70 7.76
CA GLY A 50 9.64 -1.16 9.06
C GLY A 50 11.07 -1.73 9.01
N GLU A 51 11.50 -2.42 10.07
CA GLU A 51 12.80 -3.09 10.09
C GLU A 51 12.85 -4.29 9.14
N GLY A 52 11.74 -5.04 9.07
CA GLY A 52 11.62 -6.16 8.16
C GLY A 52 11.76 -5.74 6.70
N PRO A 53 10.91 -4.86 6.17
CA PRO A 53 11.02 -4.38 4.80
C PRO A 53 12.35 -3.70 4.47
N ASP A 54 12.95 -2.95 5.42
CA ASP A 54 14.27 -2.33 5.23
C ASP A 54 15.38 -3.39 5.02
N ARG A 55 15.21 -4.58 5.62
CA ARG A 55 16.12 -5.73 5.47
C ARG A 55 15.79 -6.56 4.23
N THR A 56 14.52 -6.86 3.96
CA THR A 56 14.11 -7.73 2.85
C THR A 56 14.07 -7.01 1.51
N GLY A 57 13.84 -5.69 1.49
CA GLY A 57 13.59 -4.90 0.28
C GLY A 57 12.16 -5.03 -0.25
N VAL A 58 11.29 -5.78 0.42
CA VAL A 58 9.92 -6.05 0.00
C VAL A 58 8.94 -5.42 0.99
N PRO A 59 7.98 -4.60 0.52
CA PRO A 59 7.01 -3.96 1.39
C PRO A 59 6.19 -4.96 2.20
N PHE A 60 5.98 -4.66 3.49
CA PHE A 60 5.17 -5.46 4.40
C PHE A 60 5.61 -6.92 4.50
N THR A 61 6.92 -7.14 4.69
CA THR A 61 7.50 -8.46 4.96
C THR A 61 8.52 -8.40 6.09
N GLY A 62 8.87 -9.54 6.66
CA GLY A 62 10.01 -9.71 7.55
C GLY A 62 9.88 -9.07 8.93
N ASP A 63 8.69 -8.60 9.30
CA ASP A 63 8.33 -8.14 10.65
C ASP A 63 6.86 -8.44 10.97
N GLU A 64 6.46 -8.31 12.24
CA GLU A 64 5.11 -8.64 12.72
C GLU A 64 4.01 -7.81 12.02
N ARG A 65 4.28 -6.55 11.66
CA ARG A 65 3.33 -5.70 10.94
C ARG A 65 3.12 -6.22 9.51
N GLY A 66 4.21 -6.60 8.86
CA GLY A 66 4.16 -7.23 7.54
C GLY A 66 3.38 -8.53 7.57
N GLU A 67 3.70 -9.42 8.50
CA GLU A 67 3.00 -10.70 8.67
C GLU A 67 1.49 -10.50 8.92
N ALA A 68 1.11 -9.51 9.73
CA ALA A 68 -0.30 -9.20 9.99
C ALA A 68 -1.03 -8.74 8.71
N LEU A 69 -0.42 -7.89 7.87
CA LEU A 69 -1.00 -7.51 6.58
C LEU A 69 -1.04 -8.70 5.61
N GLN A 70 0.05 -9.47 5.49
CA GLN A 70 0.09 -10.64 4.62
C GLN A 70 -0.97 -11.69 5.01
N HIS A 71 -1.26 -11.83 6.31
CA HIS A 71 -2.35 -12.67 6.78
C HIS A 71 -3.72 -12.17 6.26
N VAL A 72 -3.99 -10.87 6.34
CA VAL A 72 -5.23 -10.28 5.79
C VAL A 72 -5.31 -10.49 4.29
N LEU A 73 -4.21 -10.27 3.55
CA LEU A 73 -4.16 -10.52 2.11
C LEU A 73 -4.43 -11.99 1.77
N GLY A 74 -3.95 -12.93 2.60
CA GLY A 74 -4.27 -14.36 2.47
C GLY A 74 -5.77 -14.66 2.66
N LEU A 75 -6.43 -14.04 3.66
CA LEU A 75 -7.87 -14.17 3.88
C LEU A 75 -8.70 -13.62 2.72
N LEU A 76 -8.19 -12.59 2.03
CA LEU A 76 -8.80 -12.01 0.83
C LEU A 76 -8.49 -12.77 -0.47
N GLY A 77 -7.63 -13.80 -0.42
CA GLY A 77 -7.16 -14.53 -1.61
C GLY A 77 -6.22 -13.72 -2.50
N LEU A 78 -5.59 -12.67 -1.96
CA LEU A 78 -4.65 -11.80 -2.66
C LEU A 78 -3.17 -12.18 -2.43
N ASN A 79 -2.90 -13.06 -1.45
CA ASN A 79 -1.59 -13.65 -1.19
C ASN A 79 -1.71 -15.18 -1.14
N ASN A 80 -0.95 -15.87 -1.99
CA ASN A 80 -0.92 -17.34 -2.09
C ASN A 80 0.25 -17.97 -1.32
N SER A 81 1.03 -17.15 -0.59
CA SER A 81 2.18 -17.57 0.22
C SER A 81 1.85 -17.58 1.71
N LEU A 82 2.80 -18.05 2.52
CA LEU A 82 2.70 -17.87 3.97
C LEU A 82 2.89 -16.40 4.35
N PRO A 83 2.25 -15.91 5.42
CA PRO A 83 2.43 -14.53 5.89
C PRO A 83 3.87 -14.17 6.27
N THR A 84 4.69 -15.16 6.55
CA THR A 84 6.11 -15.03 6.93
C THR A 84 7.08 -15.02 5.75
N ASP A 85 6.59 -15.19 4.51
CA ASP A 85 7.44 -15.24 3.33
C ASP A 85 7.97 -13.82 3.00
N ASP A 86 9.27 -13.72 2.76
CA ASP A 86 9.94 -12.45 2.39
C ASP A 86 9.64 -12.03 0.93
N GLU A 87 9.18 -12.95 0.09
CA GLU A 87 8.79 -12.69 -1.31
C GLU A 87 7.37 -13.25 -1.60
N PRO A 88 6.30 -12.61 -1.10
CA PRO A 88 4.95 -13.16 -1.19
C PRO A 88 4.44 -13.26 -2.64
N GLU A 89 3.69 -14.33 -2.92
CA GLU A 89 3.03 -14.53 -4.21
C GLU A 89 1.70 -13.77 -4.27
N LEU A 90 1.79 -12.46 -4.56
CA LEU A 90 0.63 -11.60 -4.66
C LEU A 90 -0.10 -11.80 -6.00
N GLU A 91 -1.42 -11.78 -5.94
CA GLU A 91 -2.32 -11.77 -7.09
C GLU A 91 -3.30 -10.60 -6.95
N ASN A 92 -3.43 -9.80 -8.01
CA ASN A 92 -4.30 -8.61 -8.04
C ASN A 92 -4.05 -7.59 -6.91
N ALA A 93 -2.87 -7.59 -6.32
CA ALA A 93 -2.45 -6.69 -5.25
C ALA A 93 -1.06 -6.11 -5.53
N PHE A 94 -0.89 -4.84 -5.17
CA PHE A 94 0.39 -4.14 -5.20
C PHE A 94 0.62 -3.41 -3.87
N LEU A 95 1.80 -3.56 -3.31
CA LEU A 95 2.17 -3.01 -2.00
C LEU A 95 3.21 -1.91 -2.16
N THR A 96 3.05 -0.82 -1.43
CA THR A 96 3.98 0.29 -1.46
C THR A 96 3.90 1.14 -0.19
N TYR A 97 4.72 2.20 -0.11
CA TYR A 97 4.78 3.14 1.01
C TYR A 97 4.77 4.59 0.53
N LEU A 98 4.43 5.55 1.43
CA LEU A 98 4.63 6.97 1.18
C LEU A 98 6.11 7.31 1.03
N THR A 99 6.98 6.72 1.88
CA THR A 99 8.44 6.83 1.73
C THR A 99 9.08 5.48 1.49
N ARG A 100 10.18 5.45 0.73
CA ARG A 100 10.89 4.21 0.36
C ARG A 100 12.01 3.83 1.33
N CYS A 101 12.21 4.62 2.35
CA CYS A 101 13.34 4.50 3.26
C CYS A 101 12.87 4.64 4.70
N ARG A 102 13.58 3.96 5.60
CA ARG A 102 13.31 3.93 7.03
C ARG A 102 14.24 4.87 7.81
N HIS A 103 13.68 5.58 8.80
CA HIS A 103 14.44 6.09 9.93
C HIS A 103 14.09 5.25 11.18
N PRO A 104 15.09 4.70 11.93
CA PRO A 104 14.80 3.76 13.02
C PRO A 104 14.08 4.40 14.22
N GLU A 105 14.24 5.70 14.45
CA GLU A 105 13.84 6.37 15.68
C GLU A 105 12.63 7.32 15.52
N ARG A 106 12.18 7.58 14.29
CA ARG A 106 11.10 8.53 14.03
C ARG A 106 10.32 8.20 12.75
N PRO A 107 9.07 8.69 12.64
CA PRO A 107 8.34 8.68 11.37
C PRO A 107 9.00 9.62 10.33
N PRO A 108 8.66 9.48 9.05
CA PRO A 108 9.15 10.37 8.01
C PRO A 108 8.63 11.80 8.23
N THR A 109 9.43 12.79 7.86
CA THR A 109 9.01 14.19 7.81
C THR A 109 8.13 14.45 6.59
N ASP A 110 7.40 15.59 6.55
CA ASP A 110 6.61 15.98 5.39
C ASP A 110 7.50 16.24 4.16
N GLU A 111 8.71 16.77 4.37
CA GLU A 111 9.70 16.95 3.31
C GLU A 111 10.13 15.57 2.71
N GLU A 112 10.37 14.57 3.55
CA GLU A 112 10.75 13.22 3.11
C GLU A 112 9.61 12.53 2.35
N VAL A 113 8.37 12.71 2.79
CA VAL A 113 7.18 12.26 2.06
C VAL A 113 7.08 12.96 0.71
N GLY A 114 7.21 14.30 0.68
CA GLY A 114 7.19 15.07 -0.57
C GLY A 114 8.31 14.69 -1.54
N ASN A 115 9.52 14.37 -1.04
CA ASN A 115 10.63 13.90 -1.86
C ASN A 115 10.37 12.50 -2.47
N CYS A 116 9.55 11.66 -1.83
CA CYS A 116 9.15 10.35 -2.31
C CYS A 116 7.86 10.33 -3.13
N ASP A 117 7.04 11.38 -3.09
CA ASP A 117 5.77 11.48 -3.80
C ASP A 117 5.86 11.14 -5.31
N PRO A 118 6.90 11.56 -6.05
CA PRO A 118 7.02 11.17 -7.46
C PRO A 118 7.01 9.68 -7.72
N PHE A 119 7.50 8.85 -6.79
CA PHE A 119 7.47 7.39 -6.91
C PHE A 119 6.05 6.86 -6.73
N LEU A 120 5.34 7.30 -5.67
CA LEU A 120 3.96 6.88 -5.41
C LEU A 120 3.03 7.33 -6.55
N THR A 121 3.12 8.60 -6.96
CA THR A 121 2.34 9.13 -8.09
C THR A 121 2.59 8.34 -9.38
N ALA A 122 3.83 7.94 -9.67
CA ALA A 122 4.14 7.11 -10.82
C ALA A 122 3.51 5.72 -10.72
N GLU A 123 3.59 5.05 -9.56
CA GLU A 123 2.95 3.75 -9.32
C GLU A 123 1.43 3.84 -9.48
N VAL A 124 0.77 4.81 -8.86
CA VAL A 124 -0.69 5.02 -9.02
C VAL A 124 -1.08 5.19 -10.48
N ARG A 125 -0.29 5.94 -11.26
CA ARG A 125 -0.57 6.15 -12.69
C ARG A 125 -0.32 4.92 -13.55
N MET A 126 0.74 4.15 -13.28
CA MET A 126 1.11 2.97 -14.07
C MET A 126 0.22 1.78 -13.76
N ILE A 127 -0.09 1.54 -12.50
CA ILE A 127 -1.00 0.48 -12.04
C ILE A 127 -2.43 0.86 -12.39
N ASN A 128 -2.80 2.12 -12.14
CA ASN A 128 -4.15 2.64 -12.31
C ASN A 128 -5.18 1.77 -11.55
N PRO A 129 -5.04 1.64 -10.21
CA PRO A 129 -5.86 0.75 -9.40
C PRO A 129 -7.33 1.16 -9.39
N GLU A 130 -8.22 0.24 -9.09
CA GLU A 130 -9.64 0.53 -8.84
C GLU A 130 -9.87 0.97 -7.39
N ILE A 131 -9.10 0.38 -6.45
CA ILE A 131 -9.18 0.64 -5.02
C ILE A 131 -7.78 0.94 -4.49
N ILE A 132 -7.64 2.04 -3.75
CA ILE A 132 -6.45 2.33 -2.93
C ILE A 132 -6.78 2.07 -1.46
N VAL A 133 -5.93 1.30 -0.80
CA VAL A 133 -6.02 0.97 0.63
C VAL A 133 -4.91 1.69 1.39
N PRO A 134 -5.15 2.90 1.94
CA PRO A 134 -4.21 3.51 2.86
C PRO A 134 -4.19 2.73 4.18
N VAL A 135 -3.00 2.30 4.62
CA VAL A 135 -2.78 1.53 5.84
C VAL A 135 -2.23 2.44 6.93
N GLY A 136 -3.09 2.86 7.84
CA GLY A 136 -2.79 3.79 8.93
C GLY A 136 -3.19 5.26 8.62
N GLN A 137 -3.12 6.10 9.66
CA GLN A 137 -3.62 7.48 9.61
C GLN A 137 -2.91 8.35 8.59
N ARG A 138 -1.59 8.36 8.58
CA ARG A 138 -0.84 9.25 7.68
C ARG A 138 -1.00 8.90 6.20
N PRO A 139 -0.96 7.62 5.78
CA PRO A 139 -1.35 7.24 4.42
C PRO A 139 -2.76 7.68 4.06
N LEU A 140 -3.75 7.51 4.97
CA LEU A 140 -5.12 7.96 4.75
C LEU A 140 -5.18 9.48 4.49
N THR A 141 -4.57 10.28 5.37
CA THR A 141 -4.54 11.74 5.23
C THR A 141 -3.85 12.17 3.92
N THR A 142 -2.72 11.55 3.56
CA THR A 142 -1.98 11.87 2.34
C THR A 142 -2.79 11.53 1.08
N ILE A 143 -3.37 10.33 1.02
CA ILE A 143 -4.20 9.89 -0.12
C ILE A 143 -5.48 10.72 -0.21
N ALA A 144 -6.13 11.05 0.93
CA ALA A 144 -7.32 11.88 0.95
C ALA A 144 -7.05 13.30 0.41
N THR A 145 -5.93 13.91 0.79
CA THR A 145 -5.50 15.24 0.30
C THR A 145 -5.37 15.26 -1.23
N GLU A 146 -4.72 14.26 -1.78
CA GLU A 146 -4.43 14.19 -3.22
C GLU A 146 -5.68 13.84 -4.04
N TYR A 147 -6.52 12.94 -3.54
CA TYR A 147 -7.47 12.22 -4.37
C TYR A 147 -8.93 12.33 -3.94
N THR A 148 -9.25 13.16 -2.94
CA THR A 148 -10.65 13.45 -2.56
C THR A 148 -10.97 14.94 -2.67
N THR A 149 -12.23 15.29 -2.44
CA THR A 149 -12.70 16.68 -2.28
C THR A 149 -13.05 17.00 -0.83
N THR A 150 -13.04 15.98 0.03
CA THR A 150 -13.26 16.12 1.46
C THR A 150 -11.95 16.57 2.11
N PRO A 151 -11.97 17.56 3.00
CA PRO A 151 -10.78 17.96 3.76
C PRO A 151 -10.13 16.79 4.47
N ALA A 152 -8.80 16.67 4.39
CA ALA A 152 -8.08 15.51 4.91
C ALA A 152 -8.17 15.38 6.44
N GLU A 153 -8.39 16.49 7.13
CA GLU A 153 -8.61 16.56 8.58
C GLU A 153 -9.97 15.97 9.04
N GLU A 154 -10.88 15.71 8.13
CA GLU A 154 -12.16 15.04 8.43
C GLU A 154 -12.02 13.51 8.45
N PHE A 155 -10.86 12.96 8.05
CA PHE A 155 -10.62 11.52 8.04
C PHE A 155 -9.89 11.06 9.30
N ASP A 156 -10.46 10.06 9.97
CA ASP A 156 -9.86 9.34 11.08
C ASP A 156 -9.84 7.84 10.78
N VAL A 157 -8.65 7.24 10.75
CA VAL A 157 -8.50 5.84 10.38
C VAL A 157 -9.26 4.88 11.31
N SER A 158 -9.50 5.26 12.55
CA SER A 158 -10.25 4.44 13.50
C SER A 158 -11.76 4.47 13.26
N GLU A 159 -12.27 5.61 12.74
CA GLU A 159 -13.68 5.77 12.40
C GLU A 159 -13.97 5.32 10.95
N ASP A 160 -13.03 5.59 10.04
CA ASP A 160 -13.16 5.28 8.61
C ASP A 160 -12.71 3.87 8.23
N HIS A 161 -12.14 3.12 9.17
CA HIS A 161 -11.69 1.74 8.92
C HIS A 161 -12.81 0.87 8.35
N ALA A 162 -12.48 0.09 7.32
CA ALA A 162 -13.44 -0.79 6.64
C ALA A 162 -14.66 -0.06 6.06
N THR A 163 -14.51 1.21 5.64
CA THR A 163 -15.52 1.94 4.89
C THR A 163 -15.06 2.19 3.46
N THR A 164 -15.96 2.69 2.60
CA THR A 164 -15.61 3.07 1.24
C THR A 164 -15.78 4.56 1.04
N VAL A 165 -14.68 5.24 0.72
CA VAL A 165 -14.63 6.66 0.40
C VAL A 165 -14.44 6.83 -1.11
N ARG A 166 -15.21 7.72 -1.73
CA ARG A 166 -15.09 8.00 -3.16
C ARG A 166 -13.90 8.93 -3.43
N GLY A 167 -12.89 8.42 -4.13
CA GLY A 167 -11.78 9.22 -4.64
C GLY A 167 -12.00 9.70 -6.08
N ARG A 168 -11.00 10.42 -6.62
CA ARG A 168 -10.96 10.92 -8.00
C ARG A 168 -10.42 9.83 -8.94
N GLY A 169 -11.29 8.96 -9.41
CA GLY A 169 -10.97 7.91 -10.38
C GLY A 169 -10.72 6.52 -9.78
N PHE A 170 -10.87 6.35 -8.47
CA PHE A 170 -10.84 5.09 -7.74
C PHE A 170 -11.60 5.22 -6.41
N GLU A 171 -11.82 4.12 -5.73
CA GLU A 171 -12.33 4.11 -4.36
C GLU A 171 -11.16 4.03 -3.38
N ILE A 172 -11.38 4.53 -2.16
CA ILE A 172 -10.43 4.47 -1.06
C ILE A 172 -11.07 3.65 0.05
N VAL A 173 -10.35 2.64 0.55
CA VAL A 173 -10.80 1.81 1.66
C VAL A 173 -9.76 1.90 2.78
N PRO A 174 -9.96 2.77 3.79
CA PRO A 174 -9.01 2.93 4.88
C PRO A 174 -8.86 1.65 5.70
N MET A 175 -7.62 1.35 6.07
CA MET A 175 -7.26 0.23 6.93
C MET A 175 -6.48 0.74 8.14
N ALA A 176 -6.94 0.45 9.35
CA ALA A 176 -6.16 0.68 10.56
C ALA A 176 -4.86 -0.15 10.52
N ASP A 177 -3.85 0.24 11.30
CA ASP A 177 -2.58 -0.51 11.37
C ASP A 177 -2.83 -2.00 11.68
N PRO A 178 -2.47 -2.93 10.79
CA PRO A 178 -2.79 -4.36 10.96
C PRO A 178 -2.28 -4.96 12.26
N LEU A 179 -1.16 -4.44 12.80
CA LEU A 179 -0.59 -4.90 14.05
C LEU A 179 -1.40 -4.42 15.28
N GLN A 180 -2.15 -3.33 15.15
CA GLN A 180 -2.94 -2.73 16.24
C GLN A 180 -4.42 -3.09 16.18
N GLN A 181 -4.86 -3.73 15.11
CA GLN A 181 -6.25 -4.16 14.97
C GLN A 181 -6.63 -5.23 15.98
N THR A 182 -7.82 -5.10 16.55
CA THR A 182 -8.51 -6.20 17.20
C THR A 182 -8.96 -7.25 16.18
N ASP A 183 -9.31 -8.45 16.65
CA ASP A 183 -9.86 -9.49 15.77
C ASP A 183 -11.16 -9.02 15.08
N ALA A 184 -12.01 -8.27 15.79
CA ALA A 184 -13.25 -7.73 15.24
C ALA A 184 -13.02 -6.68 14.13
N GLU A 185 -12.03 -5.80 14.29
CA GLU A 185 -11.66 -4.83 13.26
C GLU A 185 -11.08 -5.53 12.03
N ARG A 186 -10.24 -6.53 12.21
CA ARG A 186 -9.71 -7.34 11.10
C ARG A 186 -10.83 -8.07 10.35
N GLU A 187 -11.77 -8.69 11.07
CA GLU A 187 -12.93 -9.34 10.46
C GLU A 187 -13.80 -8.35 9.69
N ALA A 188 -14.08 -7.18 10.28
CA ALA A 188 -14.85 -6.13 9.61
C ALA A 188 -14.20 -5.66 8.31
N PHE A 189 -12.86 -5.49 8.30
CA PHE A 189 -12.14 -5.15 7.07
C PHE A 189 -12.24 -6.25 6.01
N VAL A 190 -12.01 -7.51 6.40
CA VAL A 190 -12.08 -8.65 5.48
C VAL A 190 -13.48 -8.80 4.90
N GLU A 191 -14.54 -8.75 5.73
CA GLU A 191 -15.94 -8.84 5.27
C GLU A 191 -16.28 -7.70 4.31
N HIS A 192 -15.93 -6.46 4.66
CA HIS A 192 -16.19 -5.30 3.81
C HIS A 192 -15.46 -5.42 2.48
N PHE A 193 -14.18 -5.82 2.50
CA PHE A 193 -13.38 -5.91 1.27
C PHE A 193 -13.83 -7.06 0.37
N LEU A 194 -14.19 -8.21 0.92
CA LEU A 194 -14.78 -9.33 0.16
C LEU A 194 -16.11 -8.90 -0.50
N ALA A 195 -16.98 -8.17 0.23
CA ALA A 195 -18.19 -7.63 -0.34
C ALA A 195 -17.94 -6.62 -1.47
N LEU A 196 -16.83 -5.86 -1.40
CA LEU A 196 -16.37 -5.00 -2.50
C LEU A 196 -15.90 -5.82 -3.70
N MET A 197 -15.14 -6.88 -3.48
CA MET A 197 -14.64 -7.74 -4.56
C MET A 197 -15.76 -8.49 -5.29
N ASP A 198 -16.85 -8.84 -4.59
CA ASP A 198 -18.03 -9.51 -5.18
C ASP A 198 -18.90 -8.57 -6.03
N ARG A 199 -18.83 -7.26 -5.83
CA ARG A 199 -19.55 -6.29 -6.66
C ARG A 199 -18.73 -5.91 -7.89
N ASP A 200 -19.41 -5.29 -8.87
CA ASP A 200 -18.73 -4.69 -10.03
C ASP A 200 -18.04 -3.37 -9.65
N TYR A 201 -16.94 -3.44 -8.89
CA TYR A 201 -16.14 -2.28 -8.46
C TYR A 201 -15.40 -1.60 -9.64
N ARG A 202 -15.32 -2.25 -10.81
CA ARG A 202 -14.66 -1.72 -12.02
C ARG A 202 -15.52 -0.71 -12.78
N GLN A 203 -16.69 -0.36 -12.28
CA GLN A 203 -17.60 0.59 -12.95
C GLN A 203 -17.08 2.03 -12.97
N THR A 204 -16.16 2.40 -12.08
CA THR A 204 -15.66 3.78 -11.96
C THR A 204 -14.82 4.23 -13.15
N LYS A 205 -14.23 3.31 -13.93
CA LYS A 205 -13.29 3.61 -15.03
C LYS A 205 -13.81 3.29 -16.42
N GLY A 206 -15.05 2.88 -16.55
CA GLY A 206 -15.57 2.37 -17.83
C GLY A 206 -14.83 1.08 -18.24
N ARG A 207 -15.55 0.04 -18.63
CA ARG A 207 -14.98 -1.25 -19.01
C ARG A 207 -13.78 -1.09 -19.94
N ARG A 208 -12.57 -1.27 -19.42
CA ARG A 208 -11.45 -1.63 -20.27
C ARG A 208 -11.68 -3.08 -20.66
N GLY A 209 -12.12 -3.28 -21.92
CA GLY A 209 -12.14 -4.62 -22.49
C GLY A 209 -10.73 -5.18 -22.45
N ARG A 210 -10.51 -6.24 -21.68
CA ARG A 210 -9.37 -7.14 -21.80
C ARG A 210 -9.62 -8.07 -22.96
#